data_c3173a9b5b6280969035db553389e494
#
_entry.id   c3173a9b5b6280969035db553389e494
#
_cell.length_a   1.000
_cell.length_b   1.000
_cell.length_c   1.000
_cell.angle_alpha   90.00
_cell.angle_beta   90.00
_cell.angle_gamma   90.00
#
_symmetry.space_group_name_H-M   'P 1'
#
loop_
_entity.id
_entity.type
_entity.pdbx_description
1 polymer ?
#
loop_
_entity_poly.entity_id
_entity_poly.type
_entity_poly.pdbx_seq_one_letter_code
_entity_poly.pdbx_strand_id
1 'polypeptide(L)'
;MKWLFFSAVICPLFFALPAEAVATNTLLDSCFIQAGKRYQIAPDLLKTIAQQESSLVATAINHNKNKSGKIISTDYGIMQINSAHIPELKKLGVIKDKNDR
;
A
#
# COMPACT_ATOMS: atom_id res chain seq x y z
N MET A 1 -44.50 -7.66 2.96
CA MET A 1 -44.51 -6.21 2.82
C MET A 1 -43.36 -5.52 3.53
N LYS A 2 -43.00 -5.94 4.71
CA LYS A 2 -41.82 -5.40 5.42
C LYS A 2 -40.48 -5.67 4.72
N TRP A 3 -40.39 -6.65 3.88
CA TRP A 3 -39.20 -7.07 3.12
C TRP A 3 -38.78 -6.08 2.05
N LEU A 4 -39.76 -5.40 1.43
CA LEU A 4 -39.49 -4.44 0.37
C LEU A 4 -38.82 -3.16 0.89
N PHE A 5 -39.10 -2.80 2.15
CA PHE A 5 -38.44 -1.65 2.79
C PHE A 5 -36.98 -1.92 3.12
N PHE A 6 -36.63 -3.15 3.46
CA PHE A 6 -35.25 -3.53 3.72
C PHE A 6 -34.37 -3.46 2.47
N SER A 7 -34.89 -3.88 1.32
CA SER A 7 -34.16 -3.81 0.05
C SER A 7 -33.89 -2.38 -0.37
N ALA A 8 -34.82 -1.46 -0.13
CA ALA A 8 -34.67 -0.05 -0.49
C ALA A 8 -33.62 0.67 0.38
N VAL A 9 -33.42 0.22 1.64
CA VAL A 9 -32.46 0.82 2.56
C VAL A 9 -31.03 0.30 2.31
N ILE A 10 -30.89 -0.95 1.86
CA ILE A 10 -29.59 -1.57 1.60
C ILE A 10 -28.96 -1.06 0.30
N CYS A 11 -29.74 -0.83 -0.76
CA CYS A 11 -29.23 -0.34 -2.04
C CYS A 11 -28.50 1.01 -1.96
N PRO A 12 -28.99 2.05 -1.25
CA PRO A 12 -28.27 3.31 -1.14
C PRO A 12 -26.94 3.20 -0.40
N LEU A 13 -26.81 2.27 0.55
CA LEU A 13 -25.56 2.06 1.29
C LEU A 13 -24.47 1.43 0.43
N PHE A 14 -24.85 0.63 -0.55
CA PHE A 14 -23.89 0.04 -1.49
C PHE A 14 -23.29 1.05 -2.46
N PHE A 15 -24.04 2.10 -2.79
CA PHE A 15 -23.59 3.16 -3.71
C PHE A 15 -22.84 4.28 -3.00
N ALA A 16 -22.71 4.21 -1.67
CA ALA A 16 -22.01 5.21 -0.87
C ALA A 16 -20.51 4.89 -0.67
N LEU A 17 -19.90 4.09 -1.56
CA LEU A 17 -18.45 3.87 -1.54
C LEU A 17 -17.72 5.19 -1.80
N PRO A 18 -16.77 5.58 -0.94
CA PRO A 18 -16.07 6.85 -1.12
C PRO A 18 -15.30 6.85 -2.45
N ALA A 19 -15.51 7.88 -3.26
CA ALA A 19 -14.82 8.08 -4.52
C ALA A 19 -13.29 8.11 -4.36
N GLU A 20 -12.83 8.53 -3.20
CA GLU A 20 -11.40 8.57 -2.84
C GLU A 20 -10.74 7.19 -2.84
N ALA A 21 -11.44 6.14 -2.38
CA ALA A 21 -10.89 4.78 -2.39
C ALA A 21 -10.67 4.28 -3.82
N VAL A 22 -11.56 4.61 -4.75
CA VAL A 22 -11.43 4.26 -6.18
C VAL A 22 -10.27 5.01 -6.82
N ALA A 23 -10.14 6.32 -6.56
CA ALA A 23 -9.04 7.14 -7.08
C ALA A 23 -7.68 6.65 -6.59
N THR A 24 -7.56 6.28 -5.30
CA THR A 24 -6.33 5.74 -4.72
C THR A 24 -5.92 4.42 -5.38
N ASN A 25 -6.87 3.52 -5.60
CA ASN A 25 -6.60 2.26 -6.27
C ASN A 25 -6.11 2.47 -7.71
N THR A 26 -6.71 3.41 -8.44
CA THR A 26 -6.30 3.73 -9.79
C THR A 26 -4.86 4.28 -9.84
N LEU A 27 -4.50 5.16 -8.91
CA LEU A 27 -3.14 5.69 -8.80
C LEU A 27 -2.12 4.60 -8.49
N LEU A 28 -2.42 3.70 -7.56
CA LEU A 28 -1.55 2.58 -7.22
C LEU A 28 -1.39 1.63 -8.41
N ASP A 29 -2.46 1.31 -9.11
CA ASP A 29 -2.38 0.47 -10.31
C ASP A 29 -1.49 1.10 -11.38
N SER A 30 -1.60 2.40 -11.60
CA SER A 30 -0.71 3.13 -12.50
C SER A 30 0.75 3.03 -12.09
N CYS A 31 1.05 3.15 -10.80
CA CYS A 31 2.41 3.00 -10.27
C CYS A 31 2.97 1.60 -10.52
N PHE A 32 2.18 0.55 -10.31
CA PHE A 32 2.59 -0.82 -10.57
C PHE A 32 2.85 -1.06 -12.06
N ILE A 33 2.01 -0.52 -12.94
CA ILE A 33 2.20 -0.61 -14.39
C ILE A 33 3.50 0.08 -14.81
N GLN A 34 3.75 1.29 -14.34
CA GLN A 34 4.97 2.04 -14.68
C GLN A 34 6.24 1.33 -14.15
N ALA A 35 6.21 0.87 -12.91
CA ALA A 35 7.33 0.11 -12.34
C ALA A 35 7.56 -1.20 -13.09
N GLY A 36 6.50 -1.90 -13.44
CA GLY A 36 6.58 -3.14 -14.22
C GLY A 36 7.22 -2.94 -15.59
N LYS A 37 6.87 -1.87 -16.27
CA LYS A 37 7.50 -1.51 -17.56
C LYS A 37 8.98 -1.19 -17.41
N ARG A 38 9.32 -0.38 -16.42
CA ARG A 38 10.69 0.08 -16.19
C ARG A 38 11.63 -1.07 -15.86
N TYR A 39 11.21 -2.01 -15.05
CA TYR A 39 12.06 -3.08 -14.52
C TYR A 39 11.74 -4.45 -15.13
N GLN A 40 10.86 -4.53 -16.11
CA GLN A 40 10.45 -5.76 -16.78
C GLN A 40 9.89 -6.80 -15.80
N ILE A 41 9.02 -6.35 -14.91
CA ILE A 41 8.31 -7.17 -13.92
C ILE A 41 6.81 -7.07 -14.18
N ALA A 42 6.10 -8.19 -14.11
CA ALA A 42 4.65 -8.18 -14.26
C ALA A 42 4.00 -7.29 -13.18
N PRO A 43 3.17 -6.30 -13.55
CA PRO A 43 2.51 -5.43 -12.57
C PRO A 43 1.70 -6.20 -11.52
N ASP A 44 1.04 -7.29 -11.91
CA ASP A 44 0.27 -8.13 -11.01
C ASP A 44 1.15 -8.80 -9.94
N LEU A 45 2.38 -9.15 -10.28
CA LEU A 45 3.33 -9.67 -9.31
C LEU A 45 3.70 -8.61 -8.28
N LEU A 46 4.02 -7.40 -8.72
CA LEU A 46 4.31 -6.27 -7.82
C LEU A 46 3.14 -5.99 -6.89
N LYS A 47 1.92 -5.98 -7.43
CA LYS A 47 0.70 -5.76 -6.65
C LYS A 47 0.47 -6.88 -5.62
N THR A 48 0.70 -8.13 -5.99
CA THR A 48 0.59 -9.28 -5.09
C THR A 48 1.57 -9.17 -3.93
N ILE A 49 2.81 -8.79 -4.20
CA ILE A 49 3.83 -8.56 -3.17
C ILE A 49 3.38 -7.42 -2.23
N ALA A 50 2.94 -6.31 -2.78
CA ALA A 50 2.44 -5.18 -1.99
C ALA A 50 1.23 -5.56 -1.13
N GLN A 51 0.34 -6.41 -1.64
CA GLN A 51 -0.79 -6.93 -0.87
C GLN A 51 -0.30 -7.73 0.34
N GLN A 52 0.69 -8.57 0.17
CA GLN A 52 1.28 -9.36 1.25
C GLN A 52 2.03 -8.49 2.27
N GLU A 53 2.78 -7.51 1.79
CA GLU A 53 3.64 -6.70 2.64
C GLU A 53 2.87 -5.65 3.46
N SER A 54 1.89 -4.99 2.87
CA SER A 54 1.23 -3.84 3.49
C SER A 54 -0.29 -3.84 3.36
N SER A 55 -0.90 -4.87 2.77
CA SER A 55 -2.31 -4.86 2.35
C SER A 55 -2.64 -3.66 1.45
N LEU A 56 -1.69 -3.28 0.59
CA LEU A 56 -1.78 -2.13 -0.32
C LEU A 56 -1.87 -0.77 0.39
N VAL A 57 -1.39 -0.67 1.62
CA VAL A 57 -1.37 0.59 2.38
C VAL A 57 -0.05 1.32 2.13
N ALA A 58 -0.10 2.40 1.35
CA ALA A 58 1.10 3.16 0.96
C ALA A 58 1.80 3.83 2.15
N THR A 59 1.08 4.13 3.21
CA THR A 59 1.60 4.78 4.42
C THR A 59 1.91 3.80 5.55
N ALA A 60 1.92 2.50 5.28
CA ALA A 60 2.17 1.48 6.29
C ALA A 60 3.56 1.65 6.93
N ILE A 61 3.61 1.56 8.25
CA ILE A 61 4.84 1.57 9.03
C ILE A 61 4.74 0.44 10.05
N ASN A 62 5.72 -0.46 10.04
CA ASN A 62 5.79 -1.58 10.99
C ASN A 62 7.15 -1.63 11.64
N HIS A 63 7.15 -1.72 12.97
CA HIS A 63 8.37 -1.80 13.76
C HIS A 63 8.74 -3.25 14.05
N ASN A 64 10.00 -3.59 13.82
CA ASN A 64 10.57 -4.88 14.18
C ASN A 64 11.26 -4.76 15.53
N LYS A 65 10.84 -5.57 16.50
CA LYS A 65 11.32 -5.52 17.87
C LYS A 65 12.11 -6.77 18.23
N ASN A 66 13.11 -6.62 19.09
CA ASN A 66 13.81 -7.75 19.70
C ASN A 66 13.00 -8.34 20.86
N LYS A 67 13.54 -9.36 21.53
CA LYS A 67 12.88 -10.03 22.65
C LYS A 67 12.61 -9.10 23.85
N SER A 68 13.41 -8.02 24.02
CA SER A 68 13.22 -7.05 25.09
C SER A 68 12.23 -5.93 24.73
N GLY A 69 11.65 -5.96 23.54
CA GLY A 69 10.69 -4.97 23.07
C GLY A 69 11.32 -3.72 22.45
N LYS A 70 12.65 -3.70 22.28
CA LYS A 70 13.35 -2.60 21.63
C LYS A 70 13.18 -2.68 20.10
N ILE A 71 12.87 -1.55 19.46
CA ILE A 71 12.78 -1.44 18.02
C ILE A 71 14.19 -1.54 17.44
N ILE A 72 14.43 -2.53 16.57
CA ILE A 72 15.72 -2.78 15.91
C ILE A 72 15.73 -2.37 14.44
N SER A 73 14.57 -2.31 13.79
CA SER A 73 14.39 -1.81 12.44
C SER A 73 12.94 -1.44 12.21
N THR A 74 12.66 -0.76 11.10
CA THR A 74 11.30 -0.34 10.72
C THR A 74 11.10 -0.58 9.23
N ASP A 75 9.93 -1.10 8.85
CA ASP A 75 9.54 -1.30 7.48
C ASP A 75 8.57 -0.20 7.04
N TYR A 76 8.83 0.39 5.88
CA TYR A 76 8.12 1.57 5.39
C TYR A 76 7.41 1.32 4.06
N GLY A 77 6.20 1.82 3.97
CA GLY A 77 5.46 2.00 2.72
C GLY A 77 4.83 0.73 2.18
N ILE A 78 4.33 0.86 0.96
CA ILE A 78 3.53 -0.18 0.31
C ILE A 78 4.31 -1.50 0.12
N MET A 79 5.63 -1.43 -0.10
CA MET A 79 6.50 -2.59 -0.28
C MET A 79 7.26 -2.98 0.98
N GLN A 80 7.03 -2.29 2.09
CA GLN A 80 7.67 -2.55 3.39
C GLN A 80 9.20 -2.60 3.32
N ILE A 81 9.78 -1.54 2.78
CA ILE A 81 11.24 -1.40 2.68
C ILE A 81 11.83 -1.21 4.07
N ASN A 82 12.77 -2.07 4.43
CA ASN A 82 13.40 -2.03 5.75
C ASN A 82 14.33 -0.81 5.89
N SER A 83 14.36 -0.23 7.09
CA SER A 83 15.17 0.94 7.41
C SER A 83 16.67 0.74 7.15
N ALA A 84 17.18 -0.49 7.15
CA ALA A 84 18.56 -0.80 6.83
C ALA A 84 18.95 -0.43 5.39
N HIS A 85 17.98 -0.38 4.47
CA HIS A 85 18.23 -0.03 3.05
C HIS A 85 18.18 1.48 2.78
N ILE A 86 17.69 2.30 3.71
CA ILE A 86 17.51 3.74 3.49
C ILE A 86 18.81 4.46 3.13
N PRO A 87 19.94 4.24 3.83
CA PRO A 87 21.20 4.91 3.48
C PRO A 87 21.64 4.64 2.05
N GLU A 88 21.50 3.40 1.60
CA GLU A 88 21.86 3.01 0.23
C GLU A 88 20.92 3.64 -0.80
N LEU A 89 19.62 3.61 -0.55
CA LEU A 89 18.64 4.21 -1.44
C LEU A 89 18.82 5.72 -1.59
N LYS A 90 19.20 6.41 -0.52
CA LYS A 90 19.60 7.83 -0.57
C LYS A 90 20.85 8.04 -1.42
N LYS A 91 21.86 7.22 -1.22
CA LYS A 91 23.13 7.28 -1.97
C LYS A 91 22.89 7.08 -3.47
N LEU A 92 21.97 6.18 -3.83
CA LEU A 92 21.59 5.92 -5.21
C LEU A 92 20.64 6.98 -5.80
N GLY A 93 20.16 7.94 -4.98
CA GLY A 93 19.22 8.96 -5.43
C GLY A 93 17.81 8.46 -5.68
N VAL A 94 17.47 7.26 -5.21
CA VAL A 94 16.14 6.67 -5.38
C VAL A 94 15.12 7.36 -4.48
N ILE A 95 15.53 7.73 -3.28
CA ILE A 95 14.72 8.47 -2.31
C ILE A 95 15.50 9.65 -1.75
N LYS A 96 14.81 10.66 -1.24
CA LYS A 96 15.40 11.80 -0.52
C LYS A 96 15.54 11.50 0.96
N ASP A 97 14.51 10.91 1.55
CA ASP A 97 14.51 10.48 2.95
C ASP A 97 13.50 9.34 3.18
N LYS A 98 13.38 8.87 4.42
CA LYS A 98 12.48 7.78 4.81
C LYS A 98 10.99 8.04 4.55
N ASN A 99 10.61 9.30 4.34
CA ASN A 99 9.21 9.68 4.09
C ASN A 99 8.87 9.74 2.60
N ASP A 100 9.85 9.55 1.76
CA ASP A 100 9.71 9.55 0.29
C ASP A 100 9.28 8.16 -0.19
N ARG A 101 7.99 7.85 -0.05
CA ARG A 101 7.36 6.54 -0.32
C ARG A 101 6.21 6.67 -1.30
#